data_ab1a803b12df37104fc5510923ada1f6
#
_entry.id   ab1a803b12df37104fc5510923ada1f6
#
_cell.length_a   1.000
_cell.length_b   1.000
_cell.length_c   1.000
_cell.angle_alpha   90.00
_cell.angle_beta   90.00
_cell.angle_gamma   90.00
#
_symmetry.space_group_name_H-M   'P 1'
#
loop_
_entity.id
_entity.type
_entity.pdbx_description
1 polymer ?
#
loop_
_entity_poly.entity_id
_entity_poly.type
_entity_poly.pdbx_seq_one_letter_code
_entity_poly.pdbx_strand_id
1 'polypeptide(L)'
;MAEYVSDPSETTVVTSSDRWGTTKVALLFVGVGVFTRFLVVFVLGTFSNPELFEYDDMARSLNSGVGYVYPHFGVEYKSYYPGVPYIAWTAFLYSLFPNSVVLGQAAVLLTQSVMSGLLAYVVFLIGRELWNGRAGVLAAGLTLVHPGLAYYDTHKLHPLSFDTLLVTFVVWALLRLRTSESFPKVLLTGIVLGVAMLQRGSLALFVPVSAMWVWLTGSQALRLRMQRSVFFTLGVVVAISPWLIRNYQVHGVPLMTTTNAEHFWLGNAPHSLGSATLPSGELAIDQSPPAVWDATSEMEQNGIYWQAAMDNVSADPGGFVAGIFKKFVYFWTIAPQTGVRYPGLYSIGYFAFYIPLMLFAFVGAWRVANRDNYDTSDALWVLLLIGSVCLSVSLIHSLLYFELRHRWLLEPMLAIFAAIGILKYCGRTSRPGQPVSG
;
A
#
# COMPACT_ATOMS: atom_id res chain seq x y z
N MET A 1 -50.31 2.93 28.03
CA MET A 1 -49.03 2.30 28.41
C MET A 1 -49.05 0.89 27.83
N ALA A 2 -48.39 0.69 26.71
CA ALA A 2 -48.19 -0.62 26.13
C ALA A 2 -46.66 -0.87 26.15
N GLU A 3 -46.25 -1.83 26.96
CA GLU A 3 -44.88 -2.32 27.03
C GLU A 3 -44.54 -2.98 25.71
N TYR A 4 -43.56 -2.44 25.04
CA TYR A 4 -42.93 -3.06 23.85
C TYR A 4 -41.91 -4.06 24.37
N VAL A 5 -42.28 -5.35 24.40
CA VAL A 5 -41.35 -6.46 24.64
C VAL A 5 -40.56 -6.66 23.37
N SER A 6 -39.28 -6.28 23.38
CA SER A 6 -38.33 -6.57 22.32
C SER A 6 -38.02 -8.07 22.31
N ASP A 7 -38.29 -8.73 21.18
CA ASP A 7 -37.96 -10.13 20.91
C ASP A 7 -36.44 -10.33 20.87
N PRO A 8 -35.83 -11.24 21.68
CA PRO A 8 -34.39 -11.45 21.71
C PRO A 8 -33.85 -12.32 20.58
N SER A 9 -34.60 -12.63 19.52
CA SER A 9 -34.28 -13.67 18.56
C SER A 9 -33.55 -13.21 17.29
N GLU A 10 -33.15 -11.95 17.12
CA GLU A 10 -32.44 -11.46 15.91
C GLU A 10 -30.94 -11.16 16.09
N THR A 11 -30.29 -11.63 17.12
CA THR A 11 -28.85 -11.78 17.06
C THR A 11 -28.54 -12.98 16.16
N THR A 12 -28.28 -12.75 14.87
CA THR A 12 -27.70 -13.76 13.98
C THR A 12 -26.34 -14.15 14.56
N VAL A 13 -26.37 -15.15 15.46
CA VAL A 13 -25.17 -15.85 15.92
C VAL A 13 -24.54 -16.48 14.68
N VAL A 14 -23.47 -15.85 14.17
CA VAL A 14 -22.66 -16.44 13.10
C VAL A 14 -22.14 -17.78 13.63
N THR A 15 -22.75 -18.86 13.20
CA THR A 15 -22.43 -20.20 13.67
C THR A 15 -20.98 -20.51 13.33
N SER A 16 -20.30 -21.30 14.15
CA SER A 16 -18.91 -21.72 13.91
C SER A 16 -18.74 -22.40 12.54
N SER A 17 -19.78 -23.09 12.03
CA SER A 17 -19.81 -23.70 10.70
C SER A 17 -19.67 -22.68 9.55
N ASP A 18 -20.31 -21.52 9.64
CA ASP A 18 -20.19 -20.44 8.62
C ASP A 18 -18.78 -19.82 8.59
N ARG A 19 -18.12 -19.72 9.75
CA ARG A 19 -16.74 -19.22 9.84
C ARG A 19 -15.75 -20.14 9.14
N TRP A 20 -15.86 -21.45 9.33
CA TRP A 20 -14.99 -22.44 8.69
C TRP A 20 -15.24 -22.55 7.19
N GLY A 21 -16.50 -22.51 6.76
CA GLY A 21 -16.88 -22.54 5.36
C GLY A 21 -16.27 -21.37 4.56
N THR A 22 -16.44 -20.15 5.02
CA THR A 22 -15.91 -18.97 4.34
C THR A 22 -14.38 -18.88 4.36
N THR A 23 -13.73 -19.37 5.43
CA THR A 23 -12.26 -19.42 5.48
C THR A 23 -11.69 -20.40 4.46
N LYS A 24 -12.28 -21.60 4.32
CA LYS A 24 -11.86 -22.58 3.30
C LYS A 24 -12.02 -22.02 1.89
N VAL A 25 -13.13 -21.34 1.62
CA VAL A 25 -13.37 -20.66 0.32
C VAL A 25 -12.33 -19.59 0.08
N ALA A 26 -12.01 -18.75 1.08
CA ALA A 26 -10.97 -17.72 0.95
C ALA A 26 -9.60 -18.34 0.64
N LEU A 27 -9.21 -19.40 1.34
CA LEU A 27 -7.94 -20.09 1.09
C LEU A 27 -7.90 -20.73 -0.31
N LEU A 28 -9.02 -21.28 -0.78
CA LEU A 28 -9.14 -21.77 -2.15
C LEU A 28 -8.92 -20.65 -3.17
N PHE A 29 -9.58 -19.48 -3.00
CA PHE A 29 -9.38 -18.33 -3.87
C PHE A 29 -7.93 -17.85 -3.87
N VAL A 30 -7.30 -17.77 -2.70
CA VAL A 30 -5.88 -17.43 -2.58
C VAL A 30 -5.02 -18.41 -3.35
N GLY A 31 -5.23 -19.72 -3.16
CA GLY A 31 -4.51 -20.77 -3.89
C GLY A 31 -4.68 -20.68 -5.40
N VAL A 32 -5.92 -20.50 -5.87
CA VAL A 32 -6.22 -20.30 -7.31
C VAL A 32 -5.57 -19.00 -7.83
N GLY A 33 -5.64 -17.91 -7.08
CA GLY A 33 -5.03 -16.63 -7.46
C GLY A 33 -3.52 -16.72 -7.59
N VAL A 34 -2.84 -17.40 -6.66
CA VAL A 34 -1.39 -17.65 -6.72
C VAL A 34 -1.06 -18.56 -7.91
N PHE A 35 -1.80 -19.64 -8.08
CA PHE A 35 -1.58 -20.58 -9.18
C PHE A 35 -1.76 -19.93 -10.56
N THR A 36 -2.80 -19.13 -10.73
CA THR A 36 -3.02 -18.40 -12.00
C THR A 36 -1.89 -17.43 -12.32
N ARG A 37 -1.33 -16.74 -11.31
CA ARG A 37 -0.15 -15.87 -11.53
C ARG A 37 1.08 -16.68 -11.93
N PHE A 38 1.33 -17.81 -11.28
CA PHE A 38 2.41 -18.73 -11.69
C PHE A 38 2.24 -19.16 -13.13
N LEU A 39 1.02 -19.57 -13.50
CA LEU A 39 0.72 -19.98 -14.87
C LEU A 39 0.99 -18.84 -15.88
N VAL A 40 0.54 -17.62 -15.57
CA VAL A 40 0.78 -16.43 -16.42
C VAL A 40 2.28 -16.16 -16.58
N VAL A 41 3.06 -16.20 -15.49
CA VAL A 41 4.52 -16.02 -15.51
C VAL A 41 5.20 -17.03 -16.45
N PHE A 42 4.77 -18.30 -16.43
CA PHE A 42 5.32 -19.34 -17.29
C PHE A 42 4.82 -19.24 -18.74
N VAL A 43 3.53 -19.03 -18.94
CA VAL A 43 2.93 -18.97 -20.30
C VAL A 43 3.46 -17.76 -21.08
N LEU A 44 3.63 -16.61 -20.43
CA LEU A 44 4.16 -15.41 -21.06
C LEU A 44 5.70 -15.38 -21.10
N GLY A 45 6.38 -16.30 -20.45
CA GLY A 45 7.85 -16.37 -20.42
C GLY A 45 8.51 -15.26 -19.59
N THR A 46 7.73 -14.53 -18.81
CA THR A 46 8.23 -13.41 -17.99
C THR A 46 9.20 -13.87 -16.89
N PHE A 47 9.19 -15.15 -16.52
CA PHE A 47 10.17 -15.73 -15.61
C PHE A 47 11.64 -15.61 -16.09
N SER A 48 11.85 -15.53 -17.40
CA SER A 48 13.18 -15.42 -18.00
C SER A 48 13.54 -14.00 -18.47
N ASN A 49 12.55 -13.12 -18.59
CA ASN A 49 12.74 -11.74 -19.04
C ASN A 49 11.67 -10.81 -18.41
N PRO A 50 11.69 -10.65 -17.08
CA PRO A 50 10.82 -9.68 -16.42
C PRO A 50 11.26 -8.25 -16.72
N GLU A 51 10.36 -7.28 -16.60
CA GLU A 51 10.73 -5.87 -16.58
C GLU A 51 11.44 -5.55 -15.26
N LEU A 52 12.69 -5.06 -15.37
CA LEU A 52 13.55 -4.76 -14.23
C LEU A 52 13.42 -3.30 -13.80
N PHE A 53 13.67 -3.06 -12.54
CA PHE A 53 13.74 -1.75 -11.92
C PHE A 53 15.04 -1.65 -11.11
N GLU A 54 15.34 -0.47 -10.62
CA GLU A 54 16.48 -0.16 -9.75
C GLU A 54 16.65 -1.12 -8.57
N TYR A 55 15.59 -1.75 -8.10
CA TYR A 55 15.62 -2.77 -7.04
C TYR A 55 16.43 -4.01 -7.43
N ASP A 56 16.40 -4.39 -8.71
CA ASP A 56 17.19 -5.52 -9.24
C ASP A 56 18.68 -5.21 -9.18
N ASP A 57 19.10 -4.03 -9.66
CA ASP A 57 20.51 -3.60 -9.66
C ASP A 57 21.04 -3.53 -8.23
N MET A 58 20.29 -2.95 -7.31
CA MET A 58 20.67 -2.85 -5.89
C MET A 58 20.78 -4.24 -5.24
N ALA A 59 19.86 -5.15 -5.54
CA ALA A 59 19.90 -6.51 -5.02
C ALA A 59 21.12 -7.28 -5.55
N ARG A 60 21.50 -7.08 -6.81
CA ARG A 60 22.72 -7.67 -7.40
C ARG A 60 23.97 -7.08 -6.76
N SER A 61 24.03 -5.77 -6.59
CA SER A 61 25.14 -5.08 -5.93
C SER A 61 25.33 -5.58 -4.50
N LEU A 62 24.24 -5.76 -3.77
CA LEU A 62 24.25 -6.31 -2.42
C LEU A 62 24.74 -7.77 -2.40
N ASN A 63 24.26 -8.60 -3.32
CA ASN A 63 24.62 -10.01 -3.42
C ASN A 63 26.08 -10.23 -3.88
N SER A 64 26.63 -9.34 -4.69
CA SER A 64 28.04 -9.40 -5.13
C SER A 64 29.04 -8.87 -4.10
N GLY A 65 28.57 -8.37 -2.94
CA GLY A 65 29.42 -7.82 -1.89
C GLY A 65 29.86 -6.37 -2.11
N VAL A 66 29.44 -5.72 -3.20
CA VAL A 66 29.72 -4.29 -3.46
C VAL A 66 28.98 -3.42 -2.44
N GLY A 67 27.78 -3.85 -2.01
CA GLY A 67 26.99 -3.17 -0.98
C GLY A 67 25.67 -2.62 -1.51
N TYR A 68 25.02 -1.79 -0.68
CA TYR A 68 23.74 -1.17 -1.03
C TYR A 68 23.99 0.04 -1.94
N VAL A 69 24.17 -0.22 -3.22
CA VAL A 69 24.57 0.74 -4.25
C VAL A 69 23.60 0.71 -5.41
N TYR A 70 23.26 1.89 -5.92
CA TYR A 70 22.46 2.08 -7.12
C TYR A 70 23.24 2.94 -8.13
N PRO A 71 23.49 2.44 -9.34
CA PRO A 71 24.09 3.25 -10.40
C PRO A 71 23.09 4.33 -10.83
N HIS A 72 23.46 5.57 -10.61
CA HIS A 72 22.62 6.71 -10.94
C HIS A 72 23.42 7.69 -11.80
N PHE A 73 22.92 8.02 -12.98
CA PHE A 73 23.62 8.85 -13.96
C PHE A 73 25.04 8.38 -14.31
N GLY A 74 25.25 7.06 -14.38
CA GLY A 74 26.55 6.47 -14.71
C GLY A 74 27.57 6.46 -13.56
N VAL A 75 27.16 6.83 -12.36
CA VAL A 75 27.99 6.80 -11.14
C VAL A 75 27.36 5.85 -10.14
N GLU A 76 28.18 5.03 -9.48
CA GLU A 76 27.74 4.18 -8.38
C GLU A 76 27.76 4.97 -7.07
N TYR A 77 26.60 5.14 -6.47
CA TYR A 77 26.45 5.74 -5.15
C TYR A 77 26.05 4.71 -4.11
N LYS A 78 26.54 4.88 -2.87
CA LYS A 78 26.00 4.15 -1.71
C LYS A 78 24.66 4.80 -1.36
N SER A 79 23.59 4.15 -1.73
CA SER A 79 22.27 4.76 -1.82
C SER A 79 21.51 4.83 -0.50
N TYR A 80 20.75 5.91 -0.35
CA TYR A 80 19.62 6.03 0.58
C TYR A 80 18.29 5.58 -0.03
N TYR A 81 18.31 4.81 -1.10
CA TYR A 81 17.12 4.44 -1.86
C TYR A 81 16.11 3.68 -0.97
N PRO A 82 14.79 3.95 -1.06
CA PRO A 82 13.78 3.21 -0.30
C PRO A 82 13.59 1.79 -0.83
N GLY A 83 12.88 0.95 -0.06
CA GLY A 83 12.65 -0.44 -0.47
C GLY A 83 13.62 -1.44 0.14
N VAL A 84 14.30 -1.05 1.21
CA VAL A 84 15.33 -1.86 1.89
C VAL A 84 14.89 -3.32 2.17
N PRO A 85 13.70 -3.59 2.72
CA PRO A 85 13.27 -4.97 2.96
C PRO A 85 13.10 -5.80 1.68
N TYR A 86 12.54 -5.21 0.62
CA TYR A 86 12.36 -5.91 -0.64
C TYR A 86 13.70 -6.15 -1.35
N ILE A 87 14.61 -5.17 -1.34
CA ILE A 87 15.95 -5.31 -1.92
C ILE A 87 16.73 -6.41 -1.21
N ALA A 88 16.70 -6.42 0.14
CA ALA A 88 17.35 -7.46 0.93
C ALA A 88 16.75 -8.86 0.64
N TRP A 89 15.42 -8.94 0.52
CA TRP A 89 14.72 -10.17 0.15
C TRP A 89 15.12 -10.65 -1.26
N THR A 90 15.15 -9.74 -2.24
CA THR A 90 15.56 -10.05 -3.62
C THR A 90 17.01 -10.52 -3.66
N ALA A 91 17.91 -9.84 -2.95
CA ALA A 91 19.32 -10.27 -2.84
C ALA A 91 19.45 -11.65 -2.19
N PHE A 92 18.68 -11.93 -1.13
CA PHE A 92 18.63 -13.25 -0.52
C PHE A 92 18.18 -14.33 -1.52
N LEU A 93 17.12 -14.07 -2.30
CA LEU A 93 16.68 -15.02 -3.32
C LEU A 93 17.74 -15.25 -4.40
N TYR A 94 18.46 -14.22 -4.82
CA TYR A 94 19.56 -14.34 -5.78
C TYR A 94 20.72 -15.17 -5.22
N SER A 95 21.01 -15.05 -3.94
CA SER A 95 22.06 -15.85 -3.29
C SER A 95 21.76 -17.36 -3.28
N LEU A 96 20.48 -17.75 -3.39
CA LEU A 96 20.08 -19.16 -3.51
C LEU A 96 20.34 -19.74 -4.90
N PHE A 97 20.51 -18.87 -5.92
CA PHE A 97 20.72 -19.28 -7.32
C PHE A 97 21.95 -18.58 -7.93
N PRO A 98 23.16 -18.75 -7.36
CA PRO A 98 24.34 -17.98 -7.75
C PRO A 98 24.75 -18.19 -9.21
N ASN A 99 24.37 -19.33 -9.82
CA ASN A 99 24.73 -19.70 -11.19
C ASN A 99 23.61 -19.42 -12.21
N SER A 100 22.48 -18.84 -11.81
CA SER A 100 21.35 -18.60 -12.70
C SER A 100 20.55 -17.36 -12.34
N VAL A 101 20.77 -16.29 -13.07
CA VAL A 101 19.99 -15.05 -12.97
C VAL A 101 18.50 -15.32 -13.21
N VAL A 102 18.17 -16.15 -14.19
CA VAL A 102 16.78 -16.51 -14.55
C VAL A 102 16.06 -17.17 -13.38
N LEU A 103 16.69 -18.12 -12.68
CA LEU A 103 16.06 -18.78 -11.52
C LEU A 103 15.89 -17.79 -10.36
N GLY A 104 16.83 -16.90 -10.14
CA GLY A 104 16.71 -15.84 -9.14
C GLY A 104 15.52 -14.93 -9.43
N GLN A 105 15.39 -14.43 -10.65
CA GLN A 105 14.27 -13.59 -11.09
C GLN A 105 12.93 -14.34 -11.00
N ALA A 106 12.89 -15.60 -11.45
CA ALA A 106 11.71 -16.44 -11.31
C ALA A 106 11.29 -16.59 -9.84
N ALA A 107 12.25 -16.82 -8.93
CA ALA A 107 11.98 -16.91 -7.49
C ALA A 107 11.38 -15.61 -6.94
N VAL A 108 11.83 -14.44 -7.38
CA VAL A 108 11.24 -13.15 -7.00
C VAL A 108 9.80 -13.05 -7.48
N LEU A 109 9.50 -13.32 -8.76
CA LEU A 109 8.13 -13.28 -9.31
C LEU A 109 7.20 -14.26 -8.59
N LEU A 110 7.69 -15.48 -8.27
CA LEU A 110 6.91 -16.46 -7.52
C LEU A 110 6.60 -15.98 -6.11
N THR A 111 7.57 -15.35 -5.42
CA THR A 111 7.31 -14.78 -4.08
C THR A 111 6.37 -13.59 -4.13
N GLN A 112 6.44 -12.72 -5.14
CA GLN A 112 5.46 -11.64 -5.35
C GLN A 112 4.04 -12.20 -5.51
N SER A 113 3.89 -13.30 -6.26
CA SER A 113 2.60 -13.99 -6.43
C SER A 113 2.06 -14.53 -5.10
N VAL A 114 2.93 -15.11 -4.26
CA VAL A 114 2.55 -15.57 -2.91
C VAL A 114 2.16 -14.39 -2.03
N MET A 115 2.91 -13.28 -2.07
CA MET A 115 2.59 -12.07 -1.31
C MET A 115 1.23 -11.49 -1.70
N SER A 116 0.88 -11.52 -2.98
CA SER A 116 -0.44 -11.12 -3.47
C SER A 116 -1.57 -12.03 -2.94
N GLY A 117 -1.31 -13.32 -2.84
CA GLY A 117 -2.23 -14.26 -2.19
C GLY A 117 -2.41 -13.96 -0.70
N LEU A 118 -1.32 -13.71 0.03
CA LEU A 118 -1.36 -13.32 1.44
C LEU A 118 -2.09 -11.98 1.63
N LEU A 119 -1.87 -11.00 0.75
CA LEU A 119 -2.62 -9.74 0.72
C LEU A 119 -4.13 -10.00 0.63
N ALA A 120 -4.57 -10.81 -0.33
CA ALA A 120 -5.98 -11.15 -0.47
C ALA A 120 -6.54 -11.83 0.78
N TYR A 121 -5.74 -12.66 1.45
CA TYR A 121 -6.15 -13.27 2.71
C TYR A 121 -6.28 -12.26 3.85
N VAL A 122 -5.38 -11.29 3.98
CA VAL A 122 -5.50 -10.21 4.98
C VAL A 122 -6.74 -9.36 4.70
N VAL A 123 -7.00 -9.02 3.44
CA VAL A 123 -8.22 -8.33 3.01
C VAL A 123 -9.48 -9.12 3.38
N PHE A 124 -9.47 -10.46 3.18
CA PHE A 124 -10.54 -11.34 3.64
C PHE A 124 -10.76 -11.22 5.15
N LEU A 125 -9.69 -11.24 5.95
CA LEU A 125 -9.80 -11.13 7.41
C LEU A 125 -10.46 -9.82 7.84
N ILE A 126 -10.04 -8.70 7.26
CA ILE A 126 -10.62 -7.37 7.56
C ILE A 126 -12.09 -7.33 7.13
N GLY A 127 -12.41 -7.76 5.91
CA GLY A 127 -13.78 -7.75 5.38
C GLY A 127 -14.73 -8.65 6.17
N ARG A 128 -14.24 -9.80 6.64
CA ARG A 128 -14.98 -10.73 7.50
C ARG A 128 -15.26 -10.12 8.88
N GLU A 129 -14.27 -9.47 9.47
CA GLU A 129 -14.42 -8.84 10.79
C GLU A 129 -15.32 -7.60 10.72
N LEU A 130 -15.21 -6.82 9.65
CA LEU A 130 -15.99 -5.60 9.49
C LEU A 130 -17.46 -5.87 9.14
N TRP A 131 -17.75 -6.91 8.37
CA TRP A 131 -19.09 -7.17 7.87
C TRP A 131 -19.55 -8.61 8.06
N ASN A 132 -19.02 -9.53 7.25
CA ASN A 132 -19.25 -10.97 7.33
C ASN A 132 -18.31 -11.74 6.38
N GLY A 133 -18.37 -13.10 6.46
CA GLY A 133 -17.51 -13.95 5.63
C GLY A 133 -17.69 -13.76 4.13
N ARG A 134 -18.92 -13.49 3.64
CA ARG A 134 -19.19 -13.26 2.21
C ARG A 134 -18.53 -11.97 1.72
N ALA A 135 -18.58 -10.90 2.51
CA ALA A 135 -17.89 -9.65 2.21
C ALA A 135 -16.37 -9.86 2.15
N GLY A 136 -15.81 -10.60 3.11
CA GLY A 136 -14.39 -10.95 3.11
C GLY A 136 -13.97 -11.72 1.86
N VAL A 137 -14.72 -12.78 1.47
CA VAL A 137 -14.44 -13.57 0.26
C VAL A 137 -14.50 -12.72 -1.00
N LEU A 138 -15.54 -11.88 -1.14
CA LEU A 138 -15.68 -11.00 -2.30
C LEU A 138 -14.57 -9.96 -2.36
N ALA A 139 -14.18 -9.37 -1.23
CA ALA A 139 -13.09 -8.40 -1.15
C ALA A 139 -11.74 -9.04 -1.55
N ALA A 140 -11.47 -10.27 -1.09
CA ALA A 140 -10.30 -11.04 -1.49
C ALA A 140 -10.31 -11.32 -3.01
N GLY A 141 -11.46 -11.72 -3.56
CA GLY A 141 -11.63 -11.93 -5.00
C GLY A 141 -11.34 -10.66 -5.81
N LEU A 142 -11.92 -9.52 -5.42
CA LEU A 142 -11.64 -8.21 -6.06
C LEU A 142 -10.15 -7.84 -6.00
N THR A 143 -9.47 -8.14 -4.88
CA THR A 143 -8.03 -7.92 -4.75
C THR A 143 -7.22 -8.82 -5.68
N LEU A 144 -7.58 -10.10 -5.83
CA LEU A 144 -6.87 -11.03 -6.71
C LEU A 144 -7.02 -10.68 -8.19
N VAL A 145 -8.17 -10.16 -8.60
CA VAL A 145 -8.42 -9.76 -10.01
C VAL A 145 -8.03 -8.31 -10.29
N HIS A 146 -7.44 -7.60 -9.32
CA HIS A 146 -7.02 -6.22 -9.50
C HIS A 146 -5.99 -6.11 -10.63
N PRO A 147 -6.28 -5.39 -11.75
CA PRO A 147 -5.44 -5.45 -12.95
C PRO A 147 -4.02 -4.96 -12.70
N GLY A 148 -3.85 -3.85 -11.95
CA GLY A 148 -2.54 -3.28 -11.66
C GLY A 148 -1.65 -4.21 -10.84
N LEU A 149 -2.18 -4.80 -9.76
CA LEU A 149 -1.43 -5.74 -8.94
C LEU A 149 -1.08 -7.01 -9.72
N ALA A 150 -2.05 -7.58 -10.45
CA ALA A 150 -1.83 -8.78 -11.25
C ALA A 150 -0.73 -8.57 -12.32
N TYR A 151 -0.73 -7.40 -12.98
CA TYR A 151 0.29 -7.07 -13.98
C TYR A 151 1.67 -6.96 -13.36
N TYR A 152 1.81 -6.26 -12.23
CA TYR A 152 3.10 -6.12 -11.56
C TYR A 152 3.62 -7.46 -11.03
N ASP A 153 2.76 -8.28 -10.43
CA ASP A 153 3.13 -9.59 -9.90
C ASP A 153 3.69 -10.55 -10.95
N THR A 154 3.27 -10.38 -12.20
CA THR A 154 3.57 -11.35 -13.28
C THR A 154 4.56 -10.84 -14.31
N HIS A 155 4.84 -9.53 -14.39
CA HIS A 155 5.67 -8.95 -15.44
C HIS A 155 6.87 -8.17 -14.91
N LYS A 156 6.83 -7.69 -13.64
CA LYS A 156 7.80 -6.73 -13.14
C LYS A 156 8.47 -7.22 -11.85
N LEU A 157 9.78 -7.05 -11.73
CA LEU A 157 10.45 -7.17 -10.45
C LEU A 157 10.29 -5.86 -9.69
N HIS A 158 9.20 -5.76 -8.92
CA HIS A 158 8.80 -4.53 -8.27
C HIS A 158 8.12 -4.82 -6.92
N PRO A 159 8.38 -4.04 -5.86
CA PRO A 159 7.88 -4.30 -4.50
C PRO A 159 6.38 -4.09 -4.30
N LEU A 160 5.59 -3.75 -5.33
CA LEU A 160 4.21 -3.27 -5.16
C LEU A 160 3.32 -4.20 -4.32
N SER A 161 3.37 -5.52 -4.55
CA SER A 161 2.59 -6.49 -3.77
C SER A 161 3.09 -6.60 -2.33
N PHE A 162 4.40 -6.50 -2.13
CA PHE A 162 5.02 -6.46 -0.82
C PHE A 162 4.58 -5.20 -0.04
N ASP A 163 4.66 -4.03 -0.67
CA ASP A 163 4.22 -2.76 -0.12
C ASP A 163 2.75 -2.83 0.34
N THR A 164 1.90 -3.31 -0.57
CA THR A 164 0.45 -3.38 -0.36
C THR A 164 0.09 -4.36 0.74
N LEU A 165 0.78 -5.52 0.80
CA LEU A 165 0.64 -6.50 1.88
C LEU A 165 1.02 -5.89 3.23
N LEU A 166 2.18 -5.23 3.32
CA LEU A 166 2.65 -4.62 4.57
C LEU A 166 1.66 -3.56 5.08
N VAL A 167 1.21 -2.64 4.22
CA VAL A 167 0.28 -1.58 4.61
C VAL A 167 -1.06 -2.17 5.07
N THR A 168 -1.61 -3.12 4.30
CA THR A 168 -2.88 -3.77 4.66
C THR A 168 -2.76 -4.59 5.95
N PHE A 169 -1.61 -5.26 6.16
CA PHE A 169 -1.34 -5.99 7.39
C PHE A 169 -1.22 -5.06 8.60
N VAL A 170 -0.55 -3.90 8.47
CA VAL A 170 -0.49 -2.88 9.53
C VAL A 170 -1.90 -2.41 9.90
N VAL A 171 -2.74 -2.12 8.92
CA VAL A 171 -4.15 -1.73 9.17
C VAL A 171 -4.89 -2.84 9.92
N TRP A 172 -4.77 -4.08 9.48
CA TRP A 172 -5.36 -5.23 10.19
C TRP A 172 -4.83 -5.36 11.63
N ALA A 173 -3.53 -5.26 11.83
CA ALA A 173 -2.90 -5.34 13.14
C ALA A 173 -3.39 -4.21 14.07
N LEU A 174 -3.48 -2.97 13.58
CA LEU A 174 -4.01 -1.84 14.33
C LEU A 174 -5.49 -2.05 14.72
N LEU A 175 -6.32 -2.60 13.82
CA LEU A 175 -7.70 -2.97 14.15
C LEU A 175 -7.74 -3.99 15.28
N ARG A 176 -6.86 -4.99 15.27
CA ARG A 176 -6.78 -6.02 16.31
C ARG A 176 -6.26 -5.51 17.65
N LEU A 177 -5.50 -4.43 17.67
CA LEU A 177 -5.03 -3.80 18.92
C LEU A 177 -6.15 -3.13 19.71
N ARG A 178 -7.31 -2.82 19.13
CA ARG A 178 -8.46 -2.26 19.85
C ARG A 178 -8.97 -3.19 20.94
N THR A 179 -8.94 -4.50 20.68
CA THR A 179 -9.44 -5.54 21.60
C THR A 179 -8.32 -6.25 22.36
N SER A 180 -7.07 -5.75 22.29
CA SER A 180 -5.91 -6.38 22.91
C SER A 180 -5.10 -5.39 23.72
N GLU A 181 -4.83 -5.71 24.98
CA GLU A 181 -3.94 -4.95 25.86
C GLU A 181 -2.49 -5.47 25.86
N SER A 182 -2.17 -6.45 25.01
CA SER A 182 -0.86 -7.10 24.95
C SER A 182 0.24 -6.17 24.44
N PHE A 183 1.17 -5.79 25.30
CA PHE A 183 2.34 -4.96 24.97
C PHE A 183 3.23 -5.59 23.87
N PRO A 184 3.51 -6.91 23.86
CA PRO A 184 4.24 -7.53 22.76
C PRO A 184 3.55 -7.34 21.39
N LYS A 185 2.22 -7.42 21.32
CA LYS A 185 1.48 -7.17 20.06
C LYS A 185 1.57 -5.71 19.65
N VAL A 186 1.52 -4.78 20.61
CA VAL A 186 1.67 -3.35 20.35
C VAL A 186 3.07 -3.06 19.79
N LEU A 187 4.12 -3.58 20.43
CA LEU A 187 5.51 -3.43 19.99
C LEU A 187 5.71 -4.03 18.59
N LEU A 188 5.21 -5.25 18.35
CA LEU A 188 5.33 -5.94 17.07
C LEU A 188 4.60 -5.16 15.96
N THR A 189 3.42 -4.60 16.24
CA THR A 189 2.70 -3.76 15.27
C THR A 189 3.52 -2.51 14.92
N GLY A 190 4.18 -1.89 15.90
CA GLY A 190 5.12 -0.80 15.67
C GLY A 190 6.32 -1.22 14.80
N ILE A 191 6.91 -2.38 15.07
CA ILE A 191 8.01 -2.94 14.26
C ILE A 191 7.55 -3.14 12.81
N VAL A 192 6.38 -3.74 12.59
CA VAL A 192 5.86 -3.97 11.23
C VAL A 192 5.61 -2.65 10.51
N LEU A 193 5.08 -1.62 11.19
CA LEU A 193 4.94 -0.29 10.58
C LEU A 193 6.30 0.33 10.24
N GLY A 194 7.31 0.18 11.11
CA GLY A 194 8.68 0.64 10.84
C GLY A 194 9.29 -0.05 9.62
N VAL A 195 9.11 -1.37 9.47
CA VAL A 195 9.50 -2.13 8.27
C VAL A 195 8.74 -1.64 7.03
N ALA A 196 7.43 -1.39 7.16
CA ALA A 196 6.64 -0.84 6.06
C ALA A 196 7.10 0.58 5.66
N MET A 197 7.55 1.39 6.62
CA MET A 197 8.11 2.72 6.37
C MET A 197 9.50 2.65 5.70
N LEU A 198 10.38 1.70 6.09
CA LEU A 198 11.64 1.42 5.37
C LEU A 198 11.40 0.98 3.94
N GLN A 199 10.31 0.26 3.73
CA GLN A 199 9.89 -0.19 2.42
C GLN A 199 9.31 0.96 1.59
N ARG A 200 8.49 1.84 2.23
CA ARG A 200 7.79 2.92 1.53
C ARG A 200 7.69 4.18 2.39
N GLY A 201 8.52 5.16 2.07
CA GLY A 201 8.61 6.42 2.81
C GLY A 201 7.29 7.23 2.86
N SER A 202 6.36 6.99 1.91
CA SER A 202 5.05 7.66 1.91
C SER A 202 4.15 7.31 3.12
N LEU A 203 4.55 6.33 3.94
CA LEU A 203 3.90 6.01 5.21
C LEU A 203 4.34 6.91 6.39
N ALA A 204 5.29 7.82 6.19
CA ALA A 204 5.82 8.66 7.27
C ALA A 204 4.72 9.42 8.03
N LEU A 205 3.73 10.01 7.32
CA LEU A 205 2.59 10.69 7.96
C LEU A 205 1.64 9.72 8.67
N PHE A 206 1.63 8.44 8.31
CA PHE A 206 0.79 7.45 8.96
C PHE A 206 1.35 7.00 10.32
N VAL A 207 2.64 7.20 10.60
CA VAL A 207 3.26 6.84 11.90
C VAL A 207 2.63 7.61 13.08
N PRO A 208 2.61 8.95 13.10
CA PRO A 208 1.97 9.69 14.20
C PRO A 208 0.46 9.41 14.29
N VAL A 209 -0.22 9.21 13.18
CA VAL A 209 -1.64 8.84 13.15
C VAL A 209 -1.85 7.47 13.79
N SER A 210 -1.00 6.50 13.52
CA SER A 210 -1.07 5.16 14.11
C SER A 210 -0.75 5.19 15.62
N ALA A 211 0.21 6.00 16.05
CA ALA A 211 0.49 6.19 17.47
C ALA A 211 -0.72 6.82 18.21
N MET A 212 -1.36 7.82 17.60
CA MET A 212 -2.61 8.41 18.10
C MET A 212 -3.74 7.37 18.13
N TRP A 213 -3.85 6.52 17.11
CA TRP A 213 -4.80 5.42 17.08
C TRP A 213 -4.62 4.48 18.29
N VAL A 214 -3.39 4.04 18.55
CA VAL A 214 -3.07 3.17 19.70
C VAL A 214 -3.39 3.84 21.03
N TRP A 215 -3.17 5.16 21.11
CA TRP A 215 -3.56 5.99 22.26
C TRP A 215 -5.07 6.03 22.46
N LEU A 216 -5.84 6.35 21.42
CA LEU A 216 -7.29 6.58 21.52
C LEU A 216 -8.08 5.29 21.73
N THR A 217 -7.63 4.18 21.16
CA THR A 217 -8.32 2.88 21.22
C THR A 217 -7.87 1.98 22.37
N GLY A 218 -6.99 2.46 23.22
CA GLY A 218 -6.46 1.73 24.38
C GLY A 218 -7.38 1.72 25.58
N SER A 219 -6.87 1.17 26.68
CA SER A 219 -7.48 1.16 28.01
C SER A 219 -7.91 2.56 28.44
N GLN A 220 -8.91 2.65 29.35
CA GLN A 220 -9.36 3.93 29.92
C GLN A 220 -8.28 4.59 30.82
N ALA A 221 -7.36 3.80 31.40
CA ALA A 221 -6.30 4.33 32.25
C ALA A 221 -5.23 5.07 31.45
N LEU A 222 -5.03 6.36 31.75
CA LEU A 222 -4.06 7.23 31.06
C LEU A 222 -2.65 6.63 31.01
N ARG A 223 -2.19 6.05 32.13
CA ARG A 223 -0.87 5.39 32.20
C ARG A 223 -0.72 4.27 31.17
N LEU A 224 -1.73 3.42 31.00
CA LEU A 224 -1.69 2.32 30.05
C LEU A 224 -1.71 2.84 28.60
N ARG A 225 -2.50 3.89 28.30
CA ARG A 225 -2.47 4.55 26.98
C ARG A 225 -1.08 5.08 26.64
N MET A 226 -0.44 5.78 27.59
CA MET A 226 0.93 6.28 27.43
C MET A 226 1.91 5.13 27.15
N GLN A 227 1.88 4.10 27.99
CA GLN A 227 2.77 2.94 27.83
C GLN A 227 2.57 2.27 26.47
N ARG A 228 1.34 2.03 26.04
CA ARG A 228 1.05 1.44 24.72
C ARG A 228 1.60 2.29 23.57
N SER A 229 1.40 3.61 23.59
CA SER A 229 1.92 4.50 22.55
C SER A 229 3.46 4.54 22.56
N VAL A 230 4.09 4.51 23.73
CA VAL A 230 5.56 4.42 23.87
C VAL A 230 6.07 3.09 23.30
N PHE A 231 5.47 1.95 23.66
CA PHE A 231 5.86 0.64 23.11
C PHE A 231 5.66 0.56 21.59
N PHE A 232 4.59 1.13 21.08
CA PHE A 232 4.34 1.21 19.64
C PHE A 232 5.43 2.02 18.93
N THR A 233 5.70 3.24 19.42
CA THR A 233 6.73 4.12 18.87
C THR A 233 8.12 3.49 18.98
N LEU A 234 8.42 2.84 20.12
CA LEU A 234 9.66 2.09 20.29
C LEU A 234 9.80 0.98 19.21
N GLY A 235 8.73 0.27 18.90
CA GLY A 235 8.73 -0.73 17.84
C GLY A 235 9.10 -0.13 16.47
N VAL A 236 8.53 1.03 16.13
CA VAL A 236 8.88 1.75 14.90
C VAL A 236 10.36 2.15 14.91
N VAL A 237 10.84 2.76 16.01
CA VAL A 237 12.23 3.21 16.14
C VAL A 237 13.21 2.04 16.03
N VAL A 238 12.93 0.92 16.70
CA VAL A 238 13.77 -0.29 16.63
C VAL A 238 13.89 -0.80 15.19
N ALA A 239 12.80 -0.78 14.43
CA ALA A 239 12.82 -1.24 13.04
C ALA A 239 13.63 -0.31 12.11
N ILE A 240 13.53 1.01 12.28
CA ILE A 240 14.20 1.97 11.38
C ILE A 240 15.64 2.30 11.80
N SER A 241 16.00 2.13 13.08
CA SER A 241 17.29 2.56 13.63
C SER A 241 18.51 1.91 12.96
N PRO A 242 18.54 0.60 12.59
CA PRO A 242 19.68 0.04 11.89
C PRO A 242 19.97 0.74 10.56
N TRP A 243 18.92 1.12 9.82
CA TRP A 243 19.05 1.85 8.56
C TRP A 243 19.56 3.28 8.79
N LEU A 244 19.04 3.98 9.79
CA LEU A 244 19.50 5.33 10.13
C LEU A 244 20.95 5.35 10.61
N ILE A 245 21.35 4.36 11.42
CA ILE A 245 22.75 4.20 11.89
C ILE A 245 23.68 3.94 10.70
N ARG A 246 23.31 3.01 9.79
CA ARG A 246 24.07 2.77 8.56
C ARG A 246 24.23 4.04 7.72
N ASN A 247 23.14 4.78 7.54
CA ASN A 247 23.17 5.99 6.74
C ASN A 247 24.04 7.08 7.38
N TYR A 248 23.97 7.21 8.71
CA TYR A 248 24.87 8.11 9.42
C TYR A 248 26.35 7.72 9.27
N GLN A 249 26.68 6.44 9.36
CA GLN A 249 28.06 5.95 9.21
C GLN A 249 28.62 6.14 7.78
N VAL A 250 27.75 6.05 6.78
CA VAL A 250 28.16 6.13 5.36
C VAL A 250 28.19 7.57 4.85
N HIS A 251 27.23 8.40 5.25
CA HIS A 251 26.97 9.72 4.69
C HIS A 251 27.06 10.86 5.69
N GLY A 252 27.27 10.58 6.98
CA GLY A 252 27.33 11.57 8.03
C GLY A 252 26.00 12.13 8.51
N VAL A 253 24.86 11.68 7.91
CA VAL A 253 23.50 12.14 8.25
C VAL A 253 22.51 10.97 8.35
N PRO A 254 21.65 10.95 9.39
CA PRO A 254 20.71 9.85 9.62
C PRO A 254 19.39 10.04 8.83
N LEU A 255 19.46 10.23 7.52
CA LEU A 255 18.30 10.37 6.66
C LEU A 255 17.71 9.01 6.29
N MET A 256 16.39 8.97 6.08
CA MET A 256 15.71 7.77 5.58
C MET A 256 15.96 7.54 4.09
N THR A 257 15.92 8.61 3.29
CA THR A 257 16.12 8.59 1.84
C THR A 257 16.47 9.97 1.32
N THR A 258 17.21 10.04 0.22
CA THR A 258 17.51 11.27 -0.54
C THR A 258 16.56 11.45 -1.72
N THR A 259 15.82 10.42 -2.13
CA THR A 259 14.91 10.50 -3.28
C THR A 259 13.74 11.47 -3.08
N ASN A 260 13.48 11.92 -1.85
CA ASN A 260 12.40 12.87 -1.57
C ASN A 260 12.62 14.23 -2.24
N ALA A 261 13.86 14.71 -2.34
CA ALA A 261 14.17 15.99 -2.99
C ALA A 261 13.92 15.92 -4.50
N GLU A 262 14.40 14.86 -5.14
CA GLU A 262 14.13 14.57 -6.54
C GLU A 262 12.63 14.45 -6.82
N HIS A 263 11.91 13.64 -6.02
CA HIS A 263 10.47 13.45 -6.16
C HIS A 263 9.68 14.75 -5.91
N PHE A 264 10.15 15.58 -4.98
CA PHE A 264 9.55 16.90 -4.74
C PHE A 264 9.78 17.82 -5.92
N TRP A 265 11.00 17.81 -6.51
CA TRP A 265 11.28 18.57 -7.72
C TRP A 265 10.47 18.06 -8.92
N LEU A 266 10.45 16.73 -9.19
CA LEU A 266 9.68 16.13 -10.29
C LEU A 266 8.19 16.52 -10.26
N GLY A 267 7.60 16.54 -9.09
CA GLY A 267 6.18 16.87 -8.94
C GLY A 267 5.85 18.37 -8.92
N ASN A 268 6.87 19.26 -8.83
CA ASN A 268 6.69 20.71 -8.66
C ASN A 268 7.58 21.54 -9.60
N ALA A 269 8.20 20.90 -10.61
CA ALA A 269 8.92 21.61 -11.66
C ALA A 269 7.95 22.44 -12.53
N PRO A 270 8.39 23.56 -13.15
CA PRO A 270 7.51 24.50 -13.86
C PRO A 270 6.65 23.88 -14.96
N HIS A 271 7.14 22.81 -15.59
CA HIS A 271 6.43 22.12 -16.69
C HIS A 271 5.81 20.77 -16.25
N SER A 272 5.89 20.44 -14.96
CA SER A 272 5.38 19.19 -14.44
C SER A 272 3.86 19.18 -14.39
N LEU A 273 3.27 18.05 -14.80
CA LEU A 273 1.86 17.77 -14.54
C LEU A 273 1.64 17.14 -13.15
N GLY A 274 2.67 17.13 -12.32
CA GLY A 274 2.66 16.48 -11.00
C GLY A 274 3.01 15.00 -11.04
N SER A 275 3.54 14.50 -12.17
CA SER A 275 3.99 13.11 -12.36
C SER A 275 5.42 13.08 -12.91
N ALA A 276 6.02 11.88 -12.95
CA ALA A 276 7.36 11.68 -13.52
C ALA A 276 7.43 11.84 -15.04
N THR A 277 6.29 12.07 -15.71
CA THR A 277 6.22 12.23 -17.17
C THR A 277 5.70 13.63 -17.53
N LEU A 278 6.34 14.26 -18.51
CA LEU A 278 5.92 15.54 -19.07
C LEU A 278 4.75 15.40 -20.05
N PRO A 279 4.06 16.52 -20.40
CA PRO A 279 3.03 16.53 -21.45
C PRO A 279 3.51 15.99 -22.79
N SER A 280 4.80 16.22 -23.14
CA SER A 280 5.46 15.69 -24.34
C SER A 280 5.55 14.15 -24.31
N GLY A 281 5.48 13.56 -23.12
CA GLY A 281 5.68 12.14 -22.87
C GLY A 281 7.12 11.74 -22.59
N GLU A 282 8.02 12.69 -22.48
CA GLU A 282 9.39 12.53 -22.01
C GLU A 282 9.39 12.33 -20.49
N LEU A 283 10.47 11.77 -19.96
CA LEU A 283 10.65 11.68 -18.51
C LEU A 283 11.02 13.07 -17.97
N ALA A 284 10.36 13.48 -16.91
CA ALA A 284 10.67 14.77 -16.28
C ALA A 284 12.11 14.83 -15.72
N ILE A 285 12.71 13.68 -15.39
CA ILE A 285 14.09 13.58 -14.92
C ILE A 285 15.10 14.01 -15.99
N ASP A 286 14.79 13.85 -17.27
CA ASP A 286 15.66 14.27 -18.38
C ASP A 286 15.80 15.82 -18.44
N GLN A 287 14.91 16.56 -17.75
CA GLN A 287 14.96 18.01 -17.61
C GLN A 287 15.50 18.46 -16.24
N SER A 288 16.22 17.57 -15.55
CA SER A 288 16.87 17.90 -14.29
C SER A 288 17.82 19.10 -14.42
N PRO A 289 18.01 19.88 -13.34
CA PRO A 289 19.01 20.93 -13.34
C PRO A 289 20.36 20.40 -13.81
N PRO A 290 21.06 21.08 -14.73
CA PRO A 290 22.33 20.55 -15.30
C PRO A 290 23.36 20.17 -14.25
N ALA A 291 23.47 20.91 -13.15
CA ALA A 291 24.37 20.63 -12.05
C ALA A 291 24.16 19.25 -11.38
N VAL A 292 22.99 18.62 -11.55
CA VAL A 292 22.73 17.27 -11.03
C VAL A 292 23.63 16.22 -11.70
N TRP A 293 23.94 16.45 -12.99
CA TRP A 293 24.76 15.52 -13.79
C TRP A 293 26.24 15.59 -13.43
N ASP A 294 26.68 16.70 -12.85
CA ASP A 294 28.06 16.94 -12.43
C ASP A 294 28.29 16.63 -10.95
N ALA A 295 27.21 16.30 -10.22
CA ALA A 295 27.28 16.03 -8.79
C ALA A 295 28.13 14.80 -8.48
N THR A 296 28.97 14.91 -7.45
CA THR A 296 29.92 13.87 -7.04
C THR A 296 29.37 12.94 -5.96
N SER A 297 28.22 13.27 -5.39
CA SER A 297 27.57 12.46 -4.36
C SER A 297 26.05 12.60 -4.38
N GLU A 298 25.38 11.58 -3.85
CA GLU A 298 23.92 11.55 -3.67
C GLU A 298 23.41 12.70 -2.79
N MET A 299 24.22 13.11 -1.80
CA MET A 299 23.87 14.26 -0.94
C MET A 299 23.96 15.60 -1.67
N GLU A 300 24.93 15.75 -2.56
CA GLU A 300 25.04 16.93 -3.40
C GLU A 300 23.88 17.02 -4.39
N GLN A 301 23.52 15.90 -5.05
CA GLN A 301 22.33 15.82 -5.92
C GLN A 301 21.05 16.18 -5.15
N ASN A 302 20.86 15.62 -3.96
CA ASN A 302 19.73 15.94 -3.11
C ASN A 302 19.65 17.45 -2.79
N GLY A 303 20.78 18.08 -2.50
CA GLY A 303 20.86 19.53 -2.27
C GLY A 303 20.44 20.35 -3.49
N ILE A 304 20.93 19.97 -4.68
CA ILE A 304 20.60 20.64 -5.96
C ILE A 304 19.11 20.52 -6.27
N TYR A 305 18.53 19.32 -6.17
CA TYR A 305 17.09 19.14 -6.39
C TYR A 305 16.25 19.91 -5.39
N TRP A 306 16.64 19.90 -4.11
CA TRP A 306 15.94 20.65 -3.08
C TRP A 306 15.94 22.15 -3.34
N GLN A 307 17.13 22.71 -3.68
CA GLN A 307 17.26 24.12 -4.01
C GLN A 307 16.39 24.49 -5.22
N ALA A 308 16.51 23.76 -6.32
CA ALA A 308 15.73 24.02 -7.53
C ALA A 308 14.20 23.93 -7.29
N ALA A 309 13.77 22.97 -6.47
CA ALA A 309 12.35 22.86 -6.10
C ALA A 309 11.89 24.06 -5.25
N MET A 310 12.69 24.49 -4.28
CA MET A 310 12.36 25.64 -3.43
C MET A 310 12.35 26.96 -4.21
N ASP A 311 13.24 27.12 -5.19
CA ASP A 311 13.24 28.26 -6.11
C ASP A 311 11.93 28.31 -6.91
N ASN A 312 11.45 27.17 -7.43
CA ASN A 312 10.17 27.08 -8.13
C ASN A 312 8.98 27.43 -7.22
N VAL A 313 8.96 26.88 -6.00
CA VAL A 313 7.90 27.19 -5.00
C VAL A 313 7.89 28.67 -4.64
N SER A 314 9.08 29.27 -4.48
CA SER A 314 9.23 30.68 -4.11
C SER A 314 8.83 31.61 -5.26
N ALA A 315 9.06 31.20 -6.50
CA ALA A 315 8.67 31.95 -7.70
C ALA A 315 7.14 31.97 -7.91
N ASP A 316 6.43 30.88 -7.58
CA ASP A 316 4.97 30.78 -7.69
C ASP A 316 4.36 29.98 -6.53
N PRO A 317 4.24 30.55 -5.31
CA PRO A 317 3.62 29.89 -4.16
C PRO A 317 2.14 29.53 -4.38
N GLY A 318 1.42 30.36 -5.15
CA GLY A 318 0.01 30.12 -5.49
C GLY A 318 -0.17 28.89 -6.38
N GLY A 319 0.64 28.80 -7.43
CA GLY A 319 0.69 27.64 -8.33
C GLY A 319 1.10 26.35 -7.60
N PHE A 320 2.05 26.44 -6.66
CA PHE A 320 2.43 25.30 -5.82
C PHE A 320 1.24 24.75 -5.01
N VAL A 321 0.51 25.63 -4.29
CA VAL A 321 -0.68 25.20 -3.52
C VAL A 321 -1.76 24.62 -4.44
N ALA A 322 -2.05 25.28 -5.56
CA ALA A 322 -2.99 24.75 -6.56
C ALA A 322 -2.53 23.40 -7.12
N GLY A 323 -1.23 23.21 -7.32
CA GLY A 323 -0.60 21.96 -7.74
C GLY A 323 -0.82 20.82 -6.76
N ILE A 324 -0.74 21.09 -5.46
CA ILE A 324 -1.05 20.08 -4.42
C ILE A 324 -2.50 19.59 -4.56
N PHE A 325 -3.48 20.50 -4.65
CA PHE A 325 -4.88 20.14 -4.83
C PHE A 325 -5.12 19.37 -6.14
N LYS A 326 -4.50 19.79 -7.24
CA LYS A 326 -4.57 19.12 -8.53
C LYS A 326 -4.04 17.68 -8.43
N LYS A 327 -2.86 17.48 -7.82
CA LYS A 327 -2.27 16.15 -7.62
C LYS A 327 -3.15 15.27 -6.71
N PHE A 328 -3.75 15.84 -5.66
CA PHE A 328 -4.69 15.14 -4.80
C PHE A 328 -5.93 14.65 -5.59
N VAL A 329 -6.52 15.50 -6.41
CA VAL A 329 -7.63 15.11 -7.29
C VAL A 329 -7.21 14.04 -8.29
N TYR A 330 -6.04 14.18 -8.91
CA TYR A 330 -5.51 13.18 -9.84
C TYR A 330 -5.19 11.85 -9.19
N PHE A 331 -4.77 11.86 -7.92
CA PHE A 331 -4.55 10.64 -7.16
C PHE A 331 -5.83 9.79 -7.04
N TRP A 332 -7.00 10.42 -6.90
CA TRP A 332 -8.28 9.74 -6.70
C TRP A 332 -9.17 9.62 -7.95
N THR A 333 -8.82 10.31 -9.02
CA THR A 333 -9.60 10.31 -10.26
C THR A 333 -8.84 9.68 -11.43
N ILE A 334 -9.32 9.90 -12.63
CA ILE A 334 -8.64 9.54 -13.87
C ILE A 334 -7.69 10.68 -14.23
N ALA A 335 -6.39 10.43 -14.03
CA ALA A 335 -5.38 11.40 -14.40
C ALA A 335 -5.07 11.30 -15.91
N PRO A 336 -4.86 12.44 -16.59
CA PRO A 336 -4.48 12.44 -18.00
C PRO A 336 -3.08 11.84 -18.24
N GLN A 337 -2.22 11.88 -17.20
CA GLN A 337 -0.88 11.28 -17.22
C GLN A 337 -0.60 10.60 -15.89
N THR A 338 0.10 9.46 -15.95
CA THR A 338 0.32 8.57 -14.81
C THR A 338 1.79 8.26 -14.53
N GLY A 339 2.73 8.94 -15.19
CA GLY A 339 4.17 8.67 -15.11
C GLY A 339 4.59 7.46 -15.95
N VAL A 340 4.11 6.27 -15.61
CA VAL A 340 4.31 5.08 -16.43
C VAL A 340 3.24 5.02 -17.52
N ARG A 341 3.67 4.84 -18.78
CA ARG A 341 2.74 4.63 -19.90
C ARG A 341 2.34 3.17 -19.95
N TYR A 342 1.05 2.93 -19.74
CA TYR A 342 0.47 1.62 -19.93
C TYR A 342 -0.15 1.51 -21.34
N PRO A 343 -0.15 0.32 -21.97
CA PRO A 343 -0.88 0.11 -23.22
C PRO A 343 -2.32 0.56 -23.08
N GLY A 344 -2.90 1.18 -24.12
CA GLY A 344 -4.24 1.77 -24.05
C GLY A 344 -5.32 0.78 -23.60
N LEU A 345 -5.27 -0.46 -24.10
CA LEU A 345 -6.19 -1.52 -23.69
C LEU A 345 -6.09 -1.86 -22.19
N TYR A 346 -4.88 -1.85 -21.66
CA TYR A 346 -4.64 -2.05 -20.22
C TYR A 346 -5.26 -0.91 -19.38
N SER A 347 -5.04 0.33 -19.81
CA SER A 347 -5.62 1.50 -19.15
C SER A 347 -7.15 1.46 -19.13
N ILE A 348 -7.77 1.08 -20.27
CA ILE A 348 -9.22 0.89 -20.36
C ILE A 348 -9.68 -0.20 -19.38
N GLY A 349 -9.03 -1.36 -19.37
CA GLY A 349 -9.35 -2.46 -18.45
C GLY A 349 -9.21 -2.07 -16.98
N TYR A 350 -8.16 -1.32 -16.67
CA TYR A 350 -7.98 -0.83 -15.31
C TYR A 350 -9.08 0.15 -14.89
N PHE A 351 -9.44 1.14 -15.72
CA PHE A 351 -10.50 2.08 -15.37
C PHE A 351 -11.89 1.44 -15.36
N ALA A 352 -12.12 0.44 -16.20
CA ALA A 352 -13.34 -0.38 -16.16
C ALA A 352 -13.46 -1.17 -14.82
N PHE A 353 -12.36 -1.51 -14.19
CA PHE A 353 -12.32 -2.09 -12.85
C PHE A 353 -12.44 -1.03 -11.76
N TYR A 354 -11.64 0.03 -11.84
CA TYR A 354 -11.49 1.03 -10.80
C TYR A 354 -12.75 1.87 -10.55
N ILE A 355 -13.44 2.31 -11.63
CA ILE A 355 -14.64 3.15 -11.49
C ILE A 355 -15.75 2.42 -10.73
N PRO A 356 -16.15 1.19 -11.08
CA PRO A 356 -17.09 0.41 -10.27
C PRO A 356 -16.60 0.15 -8.84
N LEU A 357 -15.30 -0.15 -8.67
CA LEU A 357 -14.71 -0.35 -7.35
C LEU A 357 -14.97 0.87 -6.44
N MET A 358 -14.68 2.07 -6.94
CA MET A 358 -14.88 3.32 -6.19
C MET A 358 -16.34 3.59 -5.88
N LEU A 359 -17.23 3.40 -6.85
CA LEU A 359 -18.68 3.61 -6.65
C LEU A 359 -19.23 2.67 -5.58
N PHE A 360 -18.90 1.38 -5.66
CA PHE A 360 -19.33 0.40 -4.66
C PHE A 360 -18.63 0.59 -3.32
N ALA A 361 -17.38 1.04 -3.29
CA ALA A 361 -16.67 1.37 -2.06
C ALA A 361 -17.35 2.51 -1.31
N PHE A 362 -17.79 3.55 -2.02
CA PHE A 362 -18.57 4.64 -1.42
C PHE A 362 -19.89 4.13 -0.82
N VAL A 363 -20.64 3.30 -1.57
CA VAL A 363 -21.89 2.69 -1.07
C VAL A 363 -21.62 1.82 0.15
N GLY A 364 -20.53 1.05 0.14
CA GLY A 364 -20.16 0.18 1.26
C GLY A 364 -19.74 0.95 2.49
N ALA A 365 -18.91 2.00 2.34
CA ALA A 365 -18.52 2.89 3.43
C ALA A 365 -19.76 3.58 4.06
N TRP A 366 -20.66 4.06 3.22
CA TRP A 366 -21.96 4.60 3.68
C TRP A 366 -22.76 3.58 4.50
N ARG A 367 -22.82 2.32 4.06
CA ARG A 367 -23.52 1.24 4.81
C ARG A 367 -22.85 0.93 6.13
N VAL A 368 -21.52 0.95 6.18
CA VAL A 368 -20.77 0.74 7.42
C VAL A 368 -21.07 1.88 8.41
N ALA A 369 -21.11 3.12 7.93
CA ALA A 369 -21.39 4.30 8.75
C ALA A 369 -22.83 4.34 9.30
N ASN A 370 -23.81 3.76 8.56
CA ASN A 370 -25.24 3.82 8.89
C ASN A 370 -25.82 2.43 9.26
N ARG A 371 -25.05 1.59 9.93
CA ARG A 371 -25.48 0.24 10.32
C ARG A 371 -26.20 0.28 11.68
N ASP A 372 -27.52 0.03 11.70
CA ASP A 372 -28.39 0.15 12.86
C ASP A 372 -28.04 -0.76 14.06
N ASN A 373 -27.40 -1.92 13.79
CA ASN A 373 -27.04 -2.94 14.79
C ASN A 373 -25.55 -3.01 15.15
N TYR A 374 -24.77 -2.05 14.73
CA TYR A 374 -23.34 -1.95 15.09
C TYR A 374 -23.23 -0.87 16.17
N ASP A 375 -22.38 -1.11 17.15
CA ASP A 375 -21.93 0.02 17.96
C ASP A 375 -21.34 1.04 16.97
N THR A 376 -22.04 2.16 16.77
CA THR A 376 -21.67 3.20 15.80
C THR A 376 -20.24 3.66 16.01
N SER A 377 -19.73 3.51 17.24
CA SER A 377 -18.35 3.77 17.59
C SER A 377 -17.39 2.85 16.83
N ASP A 378 -17.67 1.56 16.71
CA ASP A 378 -16.79 0.57 16.07
C ASP A 378 -16.68 0.76 14.56
N ALA A 379 -17.80 1.02 13.90
CA ALA A 379 -17.83 1.33 12.47
C ALA A 379 -17.04 2.61 12.15
N LEU A 380 -17.24 3.65 12.96
CA LEU A 380 -16.52 4.92 12.80
C LEU A 380 -15.00 4.74 12.96
N TRP A 381 -14.56 3.97 13.95
CA TRP A 381 -13.12 3.70 14.13
C TRP A 381 -12.49 3.03 12.92
N VAL A 382 -13.14 2.05 12.29
CA VAL A 382 -12.61 1.40 11.07
C VAL A 382 -12.54 2.38 9.91
N LEU A 383 -13.59 3.19 9.70
CA LEU A 383 -13.61 4.21 8.66
C LEU A 383 -12.51 5.26 8.88
N LEU A 384 -12.30 5.70 10.12
CA LEU A 384 -11.25 6.65 10.48
C LEU A 384 -9.85 6.07 10.24
N LEU A 385 -9.60 4.81 10.59
CA LEU A 385 -8.28 4.20 10.37
C LEU A 385 -7.99 4.03 8.88
N ILE A 386 -8.90 3.43 8.11
CA ILE A 386 -8.70 3.25 6.67
C ILE A 386 -8.65 4.61 5.96
N GLY A 387 -9.54 5.55 6.33
CA GLY A 387 -9.52 6.90 5.79
C GLY A 387 -8.21 7.63 6.10
N SER A 388 -7.64 7.45 7.29
CA SER A 388 -6.40 8.10 7.70
C SER A 388 -5.17 7.59 6.93
N VAL A 389 -5.06 6.29 6.66
CA VAL A 389 -3.97 5.79 5.81
C VAL A 389 -4.14 6.25 4.37
N CYS A 390 -5.37 6.24 3.84
CA CYS A 390 -5.67 6.78 2.52
C CYS A 390 -5.28 8.26 2.42
N LEU A 391 -5.66 9.07 3.40
CA LEU A 391 -5.33 10.50 3.45
C LEU A 391 -3.82 10.72 3.59
N SER A 392 -3.14 10.00 4.48
CA SER A 392 -1.69 10.14 4.72
C SER A 392 -0.89 9.88 3.45
N VAL A 393 -1.18 8.77 2.75
CA VAL A 393 -0.50 8.40 1.50
C VAL A 393 -0.82 9.41 0.39
N SER A 394 -2.10 9.81 0.25
CA SER A 394 -2.51 10.80 -0.76
C SER A 394 -1.84 12.15 -0.57
N LEU A 395 -1.73 12.63 0.68
CA LEU A 395 -1.08 13.91 1.00
C LEU A 395 0.41 13.89 0.65
N ILE A 396 1.13 12.82 0.99
CA ILE A 396 2.56 12.71 0.61
C ILE A 396 2.72 12.74 -0.91
N HIS A 397 1.91 11.98 -1.65
CA HIS A 397 2.00 11.97 -3.11
C HIS A 397 1.48 13.26 -3.76
N SER A 398 0.64 14.02 -3.08
CA SER A 398 0.22 15.37 -3.52
C SER A 398 1.31 16.42 -3.28
N LEU A 399 2.10 16.27 -2.23
CA LEU A 399 3.26 17.14 -1.98
C LEU A 399 4.42 16.82 -2.92
N LEU A 400 4.72 15.54 -3.14
CA LEU A 400 5.80 15.06 -4.00
C LEU A 400 5.29 14.96 -5.45
N TYR A 401 5.27 13.77 -5.99
CA TYR A 401 4.69 13.46 -7.29
C TYR A 401 3.76 12.26 -7.18
N PHE A 402 2.83 12.12 -8.12
CA PHE A 402 1.93 10.98 -8.12
C PHE A 402 2.10 10.14 -9.39
N GLU A 403 1.85 8.84 -9.22
CA GLU A 403 1.65 7.88 -10.29
C GLU A 403 0.46 6.98 -9.95
N LEU A 404 -0.15 6.41 -10.97
CA LEU A 404 -1.32 5.56 -10.82
C LEU A 404 -1.08 4.40 -9.84
N ARG A 405 0.12 3.78 -9.89
CA ARG A 405 0.53 2.68 -9.01
C ARG A 405 0.60 3.07 -7.51
N HIS A 406 0.77 4.35 -7.19
CA HIS A 406 0.79 4.79 -5.79
C HIS A 406 -0.57 4.62 -5.11
N ARG A 407 -1.67 4.74 -5.86
CA ARG A 407 -3.01 4.48 -5.36
C ARG A 407 -3.30 3.00 -5.19
N TRP A 408 -2.72 2.12 -6.03
CA TRP A 408 -2.93 0.67 -5.95
C TRP A 408 -2.55 0.08 -4.59
N LEU A 409 -1.67 0.76 -3.87
CA LEU A 409 -1.35 0.45 -2.47
C LEU A 409 -2.60 0.45 -1.56
N LEU A 410 -3.59 1.28 -1.88
CA LEU A 410 -4.79 1.53 -1.06
C LEU A 410 -6.04 0.80 -1.58
N GLU A 411 -6.06 0.43 -2.86
CA GLU A 411 -7.25 -0.13 -3.51
C GLU A 411 -7.74 -1.46 -2.92
N PRO A 412 -6.89 -2.37 -2.38
CA PRO A 412 -7.37 -3.55 -1.64
C PRO A 412 -8.21 -3.20 -0.41
N MET A 413 -7.95 -2.08 0.26
CA MET A 413 -8.78 -1.62 1.38
C MET A 413 -10.12 -1.05 0.87
N LEU A 414 -10.13 -0.41 -0.30
CA LEU A 414 -11.37 0.00 -0.97
C LEU A 414 -12.20 -1.21 -1.42
N ALA A 415 -11.55 -2.31 -1.82
CA ALA A 415 -12.22 -3.55 -2.19
C ALA A 415 -13.06 -4.13 -1.04
N ILE A 416 -12.67 -3.89 0.22
CA ILE A 416 -13.46 -4.30 1.40
C ILE A 416 -14.80 -3.57 1.40
N PHE A 417 -14.79 -2.27 1.25
CA PHE A 417 -16.03 -1.49 1.18
C PHE A 417 -16.82 -1.77 -0.09
N ALA A 418 -16.14 -1.95 -1.23
CA ALA A 418 -16.80 -2.31 -2.49
C ALA A 418 -17.57 -3.64 -2.37
N ALA A 419 -16.98 -4.65 -1.72
CA ALA A 419 -17.64 -5.92 -1.46
C ALA A 419 -18.91 -5.74 -0.62
N ILE A 420 -18.86 -4.91 0.43
CA ILE A 420 -20.03 -4.57 1.26
C ILE A 420 -21.09 -3.83 0.43
N GLY A 421 -20.69 -2.93 -0.44
CA GLY A 421 -21.57 -2.21 -1.37
C GLY A 421 -22.29 -3.15 -2.34
N ILE A 422 -21.55 -4.05 -3.00
CA ILE A 422 -22.07 -5.02 -3.96
C ILE A 422 -23.11 -5.94 -3.31
N LEU A 423 -22.83 -6.44 -2.11
CA LEU A 423 -23.75 -7.34 -1.39
C LEU A 423 -25.11 -6.73 -1.07
N LYS A 424 -25.25 -5.40 -1.08
CA LYS A 424 -26.56 -4.73 -0.96
C LYS A 424 -27.50 -5.13 -2.10
N TYR A 425 -26.97 -5.27 -3.30
CA TYR A 425 -27.78 -5.51 -4.50
C TYR A 425 -27.97 -7.01 -4.77
N CYS A 426 -27.01 -7.86 -4.36
CA CYS A 426 -27.11 -9.32 -4.50
C CYS A 426 -28.02 -9.98 -3.47
N GLY A 427 -28.28 -9.36 -2.30
CA GLY A 427 -29.09 -9.91 -1.19
C GLY A 427 -30.60 -9.73 -1.33
N ARG A 428 -31.11 -9.13 -2.39
CA ARG A 428 -32.57 -8.86 -2.57
C ARG A 428 -33.39 -10.04 -3.10
N THR A 429 -32.81 -11.18 -3.40
CA THR A 429 -33.51 -12.32 -4.03
C THR A 429 -33.97 -13.44 -3.09
N SER A 430 -33.85 -13.29 -1.77
CA SER A 430 -34.45 -14.21 -0.81
C SER A 430 -35.15 -13.47 0.30
N ARG A 431 -36.43 -13.08 0.08
CA ARG A 431 -37.37 -12.90 1.18
C ARG A 431 -37.70 -14.30 1.70
N PRO A 432 -37.36 -14.69 2.93
CA PRO A 432 -37.93 -15.88 3.52
C PRO A 432 -39.40 -15.56 3.86
N GLY A 433 -40.32 -16.35 3.34
CA GLY A 433 -41.72 -16.40 3.79
C GLY A 433 -42.76 -15.68 2.93
N GLN A 434 -42.96 -16.13 1.68
CA GLN A 434 -44.33 -16.22 1.18
C GLN A 434 -44.72 -17.69 1.20
N PRO A 435 -45.80 -18.10 1.90
CA PRO A 435 -46.36 -19.43 1.77
C PRO A 435 -46.87 -19.58 0.34
N VAL A 436 -46.40 -20.63 -0.32
CA VAL A 436 -46.98 -21.11 -1.58
C VAL A 436 -48.39 -21.51 -1.29
N SER A 437 -49.36 -20.64 -1.66
CA SER A 437 -50.76 -21.04 -1.74
C SER A 437 -50.91 -22.08 -2.86
N GLY A 438 -50.99 -23.34 -2.48
CA GLY A 438 -51.51 -24.41 -3.32
C GLY A 438 -53.00 -24.38 -3.39
#